data_f853ff4b44392c3d210c040243f82172
#
_entry.id   f853ff4b44392c3d210c040243f82172
#
_cell.length_a   1.000
_cell.length_b   1.000
_cell.length_c   1.000
_cell.angle_alpha   90.00
_cell.angle_beta   90.00
_cell.angle_gamma   90.00
#
_symmetry.space_group_name_H-M   'P 1'
#
loop_
_entity.id
_entity.type
_entity.pdbx_description
1 polymer ?
#
loop_
_entity_poly.entity_id
_entity_poly.type
_entity_poly.pdbx_seq_one_letter_code
_entity_poly.pdbx_strand_id
1 'polypeptide(L)'
;SLFIQDELVWPKPCGVPASTYMPEQVKKPYDEAQKVLHDSPWAACILLRIALERLCDHLGGTGPNLYKRIESLNLNASEKVIWTAIRKAGNASAHENAEFLSEYQERDTMNPNIAVTLSKFINLIVESHVASQAVAETIVKMLEGS
;
A
#
# COMPACT_ATOMS: atom_id res chain seq x y z
N SER A 1 -27.24 -4.17 23.63
CA SER A 1 -26.88 -4.14 23.58
C SER A 1 -26.56 -4.24 22.84
N LEU A 2 -26.73 -4.10 22.34
CA LEU A 2 -26.54 -4.30 22.01
C LEU A 2 -26.24 -4.08 22.01
N PHE A 3 -26.27 -3.65 22.06
CA PHE A 3 -25.98 -3.58 22.61
C PHE A 3 -25.48 -3.79 23.00
N ILE A 4 -25.73 -4.07 23.19
CA ILE A 4 -25.10 -4.11 23.72
C ILE A 4 -24.64 -4.53 23.81
N GLN A 5 -24.95 -4.70 23.71
CA GLN A 5 -24.41 -4.98 23.73
C GLN A 5 -23.95 -4.98 23.00
N ASP A 6 -24.42 -4.62 22.55
CA ASP A 6 -23.99 -4.66 21.83
C ASP A 6 -23.14 -4.04 21.22
N GLU A 7 -23.23 -3.20 21.15
CA GLU A 7 -22.28 -2.70 20.61
C GLU A 7 -21.00 -3.24 20.60
N LEU A 8 -20.71 -3.56 21.26
CA LEU A 8 -19.58 -4.37 21.47
C LEU A 8 -19.50 -5.56 20.58
N VAL A 9 -20.58 -5.92 19.98
CA VAL A 9 -20.73 -7.06 19.09
C VAL A 9 -20.36 -6.69 17.66
N TRP A 10 -20.22 -5.40 17.36
CA TRP A 10 -19.84 -4.97 16.04
C TRP A 10 -18.38 -5.28 15.79
N PRO A 11 -18.03 -5.97 14.69
CA PRO A 11 -16.63 -6.11 14.33
C PRO A 11 -16.03 -4.74 14.05
N LYS A 12 -14.75 -4.58 14.36
CA LYS A 12 -14.04 -3.36 13.99
C LYS A 12 -14.06 -3.25 12.47
N PRO A 13 -14.12 -2.02 11.93
CA PRO A 13 -13.96 -1.84 10.50
C PRO A 13 -12.68 -2.53 10.05
N CYS A 14 -12.76 -3.30 8.98
CA CYS A 14 -11.64 -4.10 8.51
C CYS A 14 -10.62 -3.34 7.70
N GLY A 15 -10.81 -2.03 7.55
CA GLY A 15 -9.94 -1.22 6.72
C GLY A 15 -10.22 -1.48 5.24
N VAL A 16 -9.17 -1.43 4.43
CA VAL A 16 -9.25 -1.61 2.97
C VAL A 16 -8.89 -3.04 2.63
N PRO A 17 -9.80 -3.83 2.04
CA PRO A 17 -9.49 -5.21 1.68
C PRO A 17 -8.35 -5.29 0.67
N ALA A 18 -7.50 -6.30 0.80
CA ALA A 18 -6.41 -6.52 -0.15
C ALA A 18 -6.97 -7.00 -1.49
N SER A 19 -6.35 -6.55 -2.57
CA SER A 19 -6.64 -7.07 -3.91
C SER A 19 -6.42 -8.58 -3.93
N THR A 20 -7.25 -9.30 -4.69
CA THR A 20 -7.13 -10.75 -4.83
C THR A 20 -5.82 -11.15 -5.51
N TYR A 21 -5.18 -10.23 -6.23
CA TYR A 21 -3.91 -10.48 -6.93
C TYR A 21 -2.70 -10.12 -6.09
N MET A 22 -2.89 -9.68 -4.84
CA MET A 22 -1.77 -9.27 -4.01
C MET A 22 -0.89 -10.48 -3.66
N PRO A 23 0.42 -10.41 -3.98
CA PRO A 23 1.34 -11.49 -3.60
C PRO A 23 1.36 -11.71 -2.09
N GLU A 24 1.56 -12.94 -1.66
CA GLU A 24 1.46 -13.31 -0.26
C GLU A 24 2.45 -12.52 0.62
N GLN A 25 3.68 -12.32 0.14
CA GLN A 25 4.69 -11.58 0.90
C GLN A 25 4.33 -10.10 1.09
N VAL A 26 3.51 -9.55 0.20
CA VAL A 26 2.98 -8.19 0.31
C VAL A 26 1.75 -8.18 1.20
N LYS A 27 0.92 -9.20 1.06
CA LYS A 27 -0.36 -9.29 1.76
C LYS A 27 -0.17 -9.39 3.27
N LYS A 28 0.84 -10.10 3.74
CA LYS A 28 1.08 -10.26 5.17
C LYS A 28 1.20 -8.92 5.91
N PRO A 29 2.17 -8.06 5.57
CA PRO A 29 2.24 -6.76 6.24
C PRO A 29 1.05 -5.86 5.91
N TYR A 30 0.46 -6.00 4.73
CA TYR A 30 -0.73 -5.26 4.36
C TYR A 30 -1.89 -5.57 5.30
N ASP A 31 -2.20 -6.85 5.52
CA ASP A 31 -3.29 -7.27 6.39
C ASP A 31 -3.03 -6.87 7.85
N GLU A 32 -1.79 -6.98 8.29
CA GLU A 32 -1.40 -6.51 9.64
C GLU A 32 -1.69 -5.02 9.79
N ALA A 33 -1.37 -4.24 8.77
CA ALA A 33 -1.64 -2.81 8.78
C ALA A 33 -3.13 -2.52 8.92
N GLN A 34 -3.98 -3.28 8.23
CA GLN A 34 -5.41 -3.07 8.28
C GLN A 34 -5.99 -3.32 9.68
N LYS A 35 -5.40 -4.25 10.42
CA LYS A 35 -5.84 -4.54 11.78
C LYS A 35 -5.64 -3.37 12.74
N VAL A 36 -4.62 -2.56 12.50
CA VAL A 36 -4.28 -1.43 13.38
C VAL A 36 -4.60 -0.07 12.76
N LEU A 37 -5.18 -0.06 11.58
CA LEU A 37 -5.40 1.14 10.78
C LEU A 37 -6.13 2.24 11.54
N HIS A 38 -7.18 1.88 12.26
CA HIS A 38 -7.99 2.85 12.99
C HIS A 38 -7.44 3.17 14.37
N ASP A 39 -6.76 2.21 14.99
CA ASP A 39 -6.19 2.40 16.32
C ASP A 39 -4.89 3.17 16.27
N SER A 40 -4.07 2.92 15.25
CA SER A 40 -2.79 3.60 15.10
C SER A 40 -2.43 3.74 13.61
N PRO A 41 -2.91 4.82 12.95
CA PRO A 41 -2.53 5.08 11.56
C PRO A 41 -1.02 5.12 11.35
N TRP A 42 -0.28 5.62 12.35
CA TRP A 42 1.17 5.66 12.30
C TRP A 42 1.79 4.25 12.18
N ALA A 43 1.35 3.33 13.02
CA ALA A 43 1.84 1.94 12.96
C ALA A 43 1.42 1.27 11.65
N ALA A 44 0.19 1.55 11.20
CA ALA A 44 -0.28 1.03 9.92
C ALA A 44 0.60 1.51 8.76
N CYS A 45 1.01 2.77 8.77
CA CYS A 45 1.88 3.31 7.72
C CYS A 45 3.24 2.63 7.68
N ILE A 46 3.81 2.27 8.83
CA ILE A 46 5.07 1.55 8.88
C ILE A 46 4.92 0.17 8.21
N LEU A 47 3.83 -0.53 8.54
CA LEU A 47 3.55 -1.84 7.96
C LEU A 47 3.25 -1.74 6.45
N LEU A 48 2.52 -0.71 6.05
CA LEU A 48 2.22 -0.48 4.63
C LEU A 48 3.49 -0.12 3.85
N ARG A 49 4.42 0.58 4.47
CA ARG A 49 5.72 0.83 3.85
C ARG A 49 6.45 -0.48 3.57
N ILE A 50 6.44 -1.41 4.52
CA ILE A 50 7.05 -2.73 4.33
C ILE A 50 6.36 -3.46 3.18
N ALA A 51 5.02 -3.43 3.14
CA ALA A 51 4.27 -4.04 2.05
C ALA A 51 4.67 -3.44 0.70
N LEU A 52 4.81 -2.12 0.65
CA LEU A 52 5.18 -1.42 -0.57
C LEU A 52 6.59 -1.74 -1.02
N GLU A 53 7.53 -1.87 -0.09
CA GLU A 53 8.91 -2.30 -0.39
C GLU A 53 8.91 -3.70 -1.00
N ARG A 54 8.14 -4.61 -0.44
CA ARG A 54 8.02 -5.98 -0.96
C ARG A 54 7.35 -6.02 -2.32
N LEU A 55 6.39 -5.13 -2.55
CA LEU A 55 5.73 -5.01 -3.85
C LEU A 55 6.72 -4.52 -4.91
N CYS A 56 7.54 -3.54 -4.57
CA CYS A 56 8.60 -3.08 -5.46
C CYS A 56 9.57 -4.22 -5.81
N ASP A 57 9.97 -5.02 -4.84
CA ASP A 57 10.82 -6.17 -5.09
C ASP A 57 10.16 -7.17 -6.02
N HIS A 58 8.87 -7.44 -5.80
CA HIS A 58 8.11 -8.36 -6.65
C HIS A 58 8.03 -7.89 -8.09
N LEU A 59 7.92 -6.59 -8.30
CA LEU A 59 7.78 -5.98 -9.63
C LEU A 59 9.12 -5.60 -10.26
N GLY A 60 10.24 -5.89 -9.60
CA GLY A 60 11.56 -5.61 -10.14
C GLY A 60 11.97 -4.14 -10.02
N GLY A 61 11.37 -3.40 -9.11
CA GLY A 61 11.74 -2.01 -8.89
C GLY A 61 13.15 -1.88 -8.36
N THR A 62 13.87 -0.86 -8.81
CA THR A 62 15.27 -0.62 -8.44
C THR A 62 15.48 0.81 -7.98
N GLY A 63 16.45 1.01 -7.11
CA GLY A 63 16.80 2.34 -6.63
C GLY A 63 17.34 2.30 -5.21
N PRO A 64 17.98 3.39 -4.77
CA PRO A 64 18.61 3.45 -3.47
C PRO A 64 17.63 3.60 -2.30
N ASN A 65 16.40 3.98 -2.59
CA ASN A 65 15.37 4.15 -1.56
C ASN A 65 14.00 3.82 -2.14
N LEU A 66 13.00 3.76 -1.26
CA LEU A 66 11.64 3.40 -1.65
C LEU A 66 11.09 4.33 -2.73
N TYR A 67 11.33 5.63 -2.58
CA TYR A 67 10.86 6.62 -3.54
C TYR A 67 11.35 6.32 -4.96
N LYS A 68 12.66 6.10 -5.10
CA LYS A 68 13.24 5.80 -6.41
C LYS A 68 12.78 4.47 -6.96
N ARG A 69 12.60 3.49 -6.07
CA ARG A 69 12.15 2.15 -6.48
C ARG A 69 10.72 2.21 -7.02
N ILE A 70 9.84 2.99 -6.40
CA ILE A 70 8.48 3.17 -6.89
C ILE A 70 8.50 3.88 -8.24
N GLU A 71 9.32 4.91 -8.37
CA GLU A 71 9.43 5.63 -9.65
C GLU A 71 9.91 4.74 -10.78
N SER A 72 10.72 3.75 -10.47
CA SER A 72 11.25 2.82 -11.48
C SER A 72 10.19 1.85 -12.01
N LEU A 73 9.00 1.79 -11.42
CA LEU A 73 7.93 0.87 -11.82
C LEU A 73 7.14 1.33 -13.05
N ASN A 74 7.49 2.44 -13.66
CA ASN A 74 6.76 2.98 -14.84
C ASN A 74 5.29 3.26 -14.52
N LEU A 75 5.08 4.05 -13.48
CA LEU A 75 3.72 4.40 -13.06
C LEU A 75 3.00 5.17 -14.16
N ASN A 76 1.70 4.92 -14.31
CA ASN A 76 0.87 5.73 -15.19
C ASN A 76 0.58 7.10 -14.56
N ALA A 77 -0.08 7.99 -15.31
CA ALA A 77 -0.31 9.36 -14.86
C ALA A 77 -1.09 9.43 -13.54
N SER A 78 -2.12 8.62 -13.40
CA SER A 78 -2.95 8.59 -12.18
C SER A 78 -2.14 8.12 -10.98
N GLU A 79 -1.36 7.08 -11.16
CA GLU A 79 -0.51 6.52 -10.10
C GLU A 79 0.52 7.54 -9.64
N LYS A 80 1.12 8.29 -10.59
CA LYS A 80 2.10 9.33 -10.26
C LYS A 80 1.48 10.46 -9.43
N VAL A 81 0.28 10.87 -9.78
CA VAL A 81 -0.43 11.91 -9.06
C VAL A 81 -0.70 11.49 -7.62
N ILE A 82 -1.19 10.26 -7.44
CA ILE A 82 -1.49 9.72 -6.11
C ILE A 82 -0.21 9.60 -5.30
N TRP A 83 0.84 9.04 -5.88
CA TRP A 83 2.12 8.87 -5.18
C TRP A 83 2.71 10.22 -4.75
N THR A 84 2.65 11.22 -5.61
CA THR A 84 3.12 12.56 -5.28
C THR A 84 2.36 13.14 -4.09
N ALA A 85 1.04 12.96 -4.06
CA ALA A 85 0.21 13.42 -2.95
C ALA A 85 0.55 12.71 -1.65
N ILE A 86 0.76 11.40 -1.70
CA ILE A 86 1.15 10.60 -0.53
C ILE A 86 2.49 11.08 0.01
N ARG A 87 3.46 11.31 -0.86
CA ARG A 87 4.78 11.80 -0.44
C ARG A 87 4.69 13.14 0.27
N LYS A 88 3.94 14.06 -0.30
CA LYS A 88 3.79 15.39 0.29
C LYS A 88 3.13 15.32 1.66
N ALA A 89 2.09 14.50 1.78
CA ALA A 89 1.38 14.35 3.05
C ALA A 89 2.24 13.66 4.12
N GLY A 90 3.04 12.67 3.71
CA GLY A 90 3.86 11.90 4.63
C GLY A 90 5.17 12.56 5.02
N ASN A 91 5.66 13.50 4.18
CA ASN A 91 6.93 14.18 4.38
C ASN A 91 6.78 15.68 4.21
N ALA A 92 5.80 16.27 4.88
CA ALA A 92 5.46 17.69 4.72
C ALA A 92 6.65 18.64 4.88
N SER A 93 7.63 18.26 5.70
CA SER A 93 8.84 19.07 5.91
C SER A 93 10.06 18.44 5.25
N ALA A 94 9.87 17.40 4.44
CA ALA A 94 10.99 16.61 3.95
C ALA A 94 11.75 17.30 2.84
N HIS A 95 13.04 17.04 2.82
CA HIS A 95 13.89 17.37 1.70
C HIS A 95 13.52 16.47 0.51
N GLU A 96 13.84 16.96 -0.67
CA GLU A 96 13.55 16.27 -1.91
C GLU A 96 14.04 14.83 -1.94
N ASN A 97 15.15 14.57 -1.25
CA ASN A 97 15.77 13.26 -1.20
C ASN A 97 15.36 12.43 0.02
N ALA A 98 14.46 12.91 0.85
CA ALA A 98 14.04 12.17 2.03
C ALA A 98 13.16 11.01 1.63
N GLU A 99 13.40 9.88 2.27
CA GLU A 99 12.60 8.70 2.07
C GLU A 99 11.25 8.85 2.78
N PHE A 100 10.20 8.32 2.19
CA PHE A 100 8.87 8.36 2.80
C PHE A 100 8.90 7.63 4.14
N LEU A 101 8.46 8.32 5.21
CA LEU A 101 8.47 7.81 6.59
C LEU A 101 9.84 7.34 7.07
N SER A 102 10.92 7.88 6.49
CA SER A 102 12.29 7.52 6.90
C SER A 102 12.62 8.03 8.29
N GLU A 103 11.97 9.11 8.71
CA GLU A 103 12.20 9.73 10.01
C GLU A 103 10.99 9.52 10.91
N TYR A 104 11.23 9.54 12.21
CA TYR A 104 10.16 9.44 13.18
C TYR A 104 9.21 10.65 13.04
N GLN A 105 7.95 10.37 12.87
CA GLN A 105 6.91 11.37 12.88
C GLN A 105 6.07 11.23 14.13
N GLU A 106 5.74 12.34 14.72
CA GLU A 106 4.86 12.34 15.88
C GLU A 106 3.47 11.91 15.45
N ARG A 107 2.87 11.01 16.23
CA ARG A 107 1.54 10.48 15.93
C ARG A 107 0.49 11.57 15.78
N ASP A 108 0.61 12.61 16.60
CA ASP A 108 -0.40 13.66 16.67
C ASP A 108 -0.38 14.59 15.47
N THR A 109 0.73 14.62 14.74
CA THR A 109 0.88 15.48 13.55
C THR A 109 0.66 14.73 12.25
N MET A 110 0.49 13.43 12.32
CA MET A 110 0.30 12.60 11.14
C MET A 110 -1.12 12.73 10.61
N ASN A 111 -1.24 12.90 9.29
CA ASN A 111 -2.54 12.89 8.64
C ASN A 111 -3.14 11.49 8.73
N PRO A 112 -4.29 11.30 9.41
CA PRO A 112 -4.86 9.96 9.58
C PRO A 112 -5.32 9.32 8.27
N ASN A 113 -5.50 10.12 7.22
CA ASN A 113 -5.93 9.59 5.92
C ASN A 113 -4.80 8.99 5.12
N ILE A 114 -3.55 9.20 5.52
CA ILE A 114 -2.40 8.64 4.80
C ILE A 114 -2.47 7.11 4.74
N ALA A 115 -2.80 6.47 5.86
CA ALA A 115 -2.85 5.01 5.91
C ALA A 115 -3.88 4.42 4.95
N VAL A 116 -5.07 5.02 4.91
CA VAL A 116 -6.12 4.60 3.99
C VAL A 116 -5.71 4.83 2.55
N THR A 117 -5.15 6.01 2.26
CA THR A 117 -4.72 6.37 0.91
C THR A 117 -3.60 5.46 0.43
N LEU A 118 -2.64 5.18 1.31
CA LEU A 118 -1.52 4.29 0.99
C LEU A 118 -2.01 2.87 0.72
N SER A 119 -2.99 2.39 1.50
CA SER A 119 -3.59 1.08 1.27
C SER A 119 -4.24 1.00 -0.11
N LYS A 120 -4.99 2.03 -0.49
CA LYS A 120 -5.63 2.09 -1.80
C LYS A 120 -4.61 2.19 -2.93
N PHE A 121 -3.53 2.93 -2.70
CA PHE A 121 -2.44 3.03 -3.68
C PHE A 121 -1.79 1.67 -3.93
N ILE A 122 -1.50 0.92 -2.87
CA ILE A 122 -0.92 -0.42 -3.00
C ILE A 122 -1.84 -1.32 -3.82
N ASN A 123 -3.14 -1.32 -3.53
CA ASN A 123 -4.10 -2.10 -4.32
C ASN A 123 -4.12 -1.66 -5.78
N LEU A 124 -4.03 -0.37 -6.03
CA LEU A 124 -4.03 0.15 -7.39
C LEU A 124 -2.82 -0.37 -8.18
N ILE A 125 -1.63 -0.35 -7.57
CA ILE A 125 -0.42 -0.89 -8.19
C ILE A 125 -0.55 -2.39 -8.43
N VAL A 126 -1.09 -3.13 -7.47
CA VAL A 126 -1.32 -4.57 -7.64
C VAL A 126 -2.25 -4.83 -8.82
N GLU A 127 -3.36 -4.11 -8.91
CA GLU A 127 -4.32 -4.29 -10.00
C GLU A 127 -3.70 -3.93 -11.36
N SER A 128 -2.92 -2.85 -11.42
CA SER A 128 -2.35 -2.37 -12.67
C SER A 128 -1.17 -3.20 -13.15
N HIS A 129 -0.35 -3.69 -12.25
CA HIS A 129 0.94 -4.31 -12.61
C HIS A 129 0.95 -5.82 -12.38
N VAL A 130 0.39 -6.32 -11.29
CA VAL A 130 0.41 -7.74 -10.98
C VAL A 130 -0.71 -8.48 -11.72
N ALA A 131 -1.93 -7.95 -11.65
CA ALA A 131 -3.07 -8.59 -12.32
C ALA A 131 -2.88 -8.64 -13.83
N SER A 132 -2.33 -7.58 -14.42
CA SER A 132 -2.06 -7.54 -15.86
C SER A 132 -1.09 -8.62 -16.30
N GLN A 133 -0.04 -8.87 -15.51
CA GLN A 133 0.91 -9.94 -15.80
C GLN A 133 0.25 -11.31 -15.74
N ALA A 134 -0.59 -11.54 -14.74
CA ALA A 134 -1.28 -12.82 -14.59
C ALA A 134 -2.21 -13.10 -15.78
N VAL A 135 -2.94 -12.08 -16.23
CA VAL A 135 -3.83 -12.20 -17.38
C VAL A 135 -3.02 -12.48 -18.65
N ALA A 136 -1.92 -11.76 -18.87
CA ALA A 136 -1.08 -11.95 -20.02
C ALA A 136 -0.51 -13.37 -20.08
N GLU A 137 -0.02 -13.89 -18.95
CA GLU A 137 0.51 -15.24 -18.86
C GLU A 137 -0.56 -16.28 -19.18
N THR A 138 -1.78 -16.08 -18.69
CA THR A 138 -2.89 -16.98 -18.95
C THR A 138 -3.21 -17.03 -20.45
N ILE A 139 -3.25 -15.86 -21.11
CA ILE A 139 -3.53 -15.77 -22.53
C ILE A 139 -2.45 -16.49 -23.34
N VAL A 140 -1.18 -16.27 -23.01
CA VAL A 140 -0.06 -16.92 -23.69
C VAL A 140 -0.14 -18.43 -23.54
N LYS A 141 -0.42 -18.92 -22.33
CA LYS A 141 -0.57 -20.36 -22.08
C LYS A 141 -1.69 -20.96 -22.90
N MET A 142 -2.80 -20.25 -23.07
CA MET A 142 -3.93 -20.74 -23.87
C MET A 142 -3.52 -20.94 -25.33
N LEU A 143 -2.69 -20.02 -25.86
CA LEU A 143 -2.20 -20.14 -27.22
C LEU A 143 -1.20 -21.28 -27.37
N GLU A 144 -0.30 -21.44 -26.40
CA GLU A 144 0.72 -22.49 -26.43
C GLU A 144 0.14 -23.88 -26.19
N GLY A 145 -0.95 -23.97 -25.44
CA GLY A 145 -1.61 -25.25 -25.13
C GLY A 145 -2.48 -25.79 -26.22
N SER A 146 -2.67 -25.03 -27.28
CA SER A 146 -3.42 -25.53 -28.47
C SER A 146 -2.47 -25.91 -29.59
#